data_401230c55e8c97d29a42cee98148a298
#
_entry.id   401230c55e8c97d29a42cee98148a298
#
_cell.length_a   1.000
_cell.length_b   1.000
_cell.length_c   1.000
_cell.angle_alpha   90.00
_cell.angle_beta   90.00
_cell.angle_gamma   90.00
#
_symmetry.space_group_name_H-M   'P 1'
#
loop_
_entity.id
_entity.type
_entity.pdbx_description
1 polymer ?
#
loop_
_entity_poly.entity_id
_entity_poly.type
_entity_poly.pdbx_seq_one_letter_code
_entity_poly.pdbx_strand_id
1 'polypeptide(L)'
;MPQTSSGPVLQLLASGLQRWIRNQCDSVDELNLALQGSALELLRGRLKGVSLEARRVSFDQLPLMRAELQSGELKTVFKPGQPNQPVQLKDPFAIEGEVVLSGTDLNKALASDRWRWLADLLAEKLMGLTPLRSLAIDNDRMVLTAEVITGKDPVQRSFRLCADQG
;
A
#
# COMPACT_ATOMS: atom_id res chain seq x y z
N MET A 1 -15.52 16.32 0.22
CA MET A 1 -15.57 16.37 1.69
C MET A 1 -15.44 14.95 2.21
N PRO A 2 -14.47 14.61 3.03
CA PRO A 2 -14.45 13.29 3.65
C PRO A 2 -15.69 13.20 4.53
N GLN A 3 -16.54 12.23 4.24
CA GLN A 3 -17.71 11.94 5.06
C GLN A 3 -17.22 11.37 6.38
N THR A 4 -17.23 12.18 7.39
CA THR A 4 -16.92 11.84 8.77
C THR A 4 -17.74 10.63 9.18
N SER A 5 -17.07 9.64 9.78
CA SER A 5 -17.68 8.45 10.37
C SER A 5 -18.93 8.85 11.17
N SER A 6 -20.10 8.45 10.68
CA SER A 6 -21.36 8.86 11.28
C SER A 6 -21.65 8.04 12.53
N GLY A 7 -21.28 8.58 13.70
CA GLY A 7 -21.63 8.04 15.00
C GLY A 7 -20.42 7.73 15.91
N PRO A 8 -20.60 7.79 17.23
CA PRO A 8 -19.52 7.64 18.22
C PRO A 8 -18.86 6.26 18.17
N VAL A 9 -19.58 5.20 17.84
CA VAL A 9 -19.05 3.85 17.73
C VAL A 9 -18.07 3.71 16.56
N LEU A 10 -18.41 4.25 15.39
CA LEU A 10 -17.53 4.22 14.22
C LEU A 10 -16.29 5.09 14.43
N GLN A 11 -16.44 6.23 15.10
CA GLN A 11 -15.30 7.09 15.44
C GLN A 11 -14.34 6.39 16.40
N LEU A 12 -14.84 5.71 17.42
CA LEU A 12 -14.02 4.94 18.35
C LEU A 12 -13.29 3.79 17.63
N LEU A 13 -13.99 3.09 16.75
CA LEU A 13 -13.38 2.01 15.96
C LEU A 13 -12.33 2.56 14.99
N ALA A 14 -12.62 3.66 14.28
CA ALA A 14 -11.67 4.32 13.39
C ALA A 14 -10.40 4.72 14.15
N SER A 15 -10.54 5.29 15.34
CA SER A 15 -9.40 5.66 16.20
C SER A 15 -8.57 4.45 16.61
N GLY A 16 -9.22 3.36 16.96
CA GLY A 16 -8.55 2.10 17.32
C GLY A 16 -7.78 1.50 16.13
N LEU A 17 -8.40 1.45 14.96
CA LEU A 17 -7.76 0.99 13.74
C LEU A 17 -6.62 1.91 13.29
N GLN A 18 -6.80 3.22 13.38
CA GLN A 18 -5.75 4.19 13.08
C GLN A 18 -4.51 3.98 13.97
N ARG A 19 -4.74 3.75 15.26
CA ARG A 19 -3.65 3.45 16.20
C ARG A 19 -2.98 2.12 15.87
N TRP A 20 -3.75 1.11 15.51
CA TRP A 20 -3.21 -0.19 15.12
C TRP A 20 -2.36 -0.09 13.86
N ILE A 21 -2.84 0.59 12.80
CA ILE A 21 -2.09 0.82 11.56
C ILE A 21 -0.80 1.59 11.86
N ARG A 22 -0.89 2.64 12.69
CA ARG A 22 0.28 3.42 13.11
C ARG A 22 1.36 2.56 13.77
N ASN A 23 0.96 1.56 14.55
CA ASN A 23 1.88 0.63 15.19
C ASN A 23 2.49 -0.40 14.20
N GLN A 24 1.88 -0.61 13.03
CA GLN A 24 2.45 -1.45 11.98
C GLN A 24 3.43 -0.71 11.07
N CYS A 25 3.45 0.60 11.12
CA CYS A 25 4.39 1.43 10.38
C CYS A 25 5.68 1.64 11.18
N ASP A 26 6.83 1.73 10.48
CA ASP A 26 8.10 2.10 11.12
C ASP A 26 8.05 3.54 11.63
N SER A 27 7.42 4.42 10.86
CA SER A 27 7.14 5.80 11.23
C SER A 27 5.94 6.34 10.45
N VAL A 28 5.22 7.28 11.01
CA VAL A 28 4.13 7.98 10.33
C VAL A 28 3.90 9.35 10.95
N ASP A 29 3.92 10.39 10.14
CA ASP A 29 3.65 11.75 10.62
C ASP A 29 2.15 12.00 10.69
N GLU A 30 1.45 11.83 9.59
CA GLU A 30 0.01 12.03 9.51
C GLU A 30 -0.68 10.77 9.02
N LEU A 31 -1.72 10.36 9.72
CA LEU A 31 -2.55 9.21 9.37
C LEU A 31 -3.99 9.51 9.72
N ASN A 32 -4.85 9.52 8.73
CA ASN A 32 -6.29 9.67 8.87
C ASN A 32 -7.00 8.44 8.31
N LEU A 33 -7.87 7.86 9.10
CA LEU A 33 -8.70 6.74 8.71
C LEU A 33 -10.16 7.11 8.91
N ALA A 34 -10.97 6.94 7.88
CA ALA A 34 -12.42 7.10 7.97
C ALA A 34 -13.13 5.81 7.60
N LEU A 35 -14.11 5.43 8.40
CA LEU A 35 -14.99 4.31 8.15
C LEU A 35 -16.34 4.83 7.61
N GLN A 36 -16.79 4.24 6.51
CA GLN A 36 -18.05 4.57 5.88
C GLN A 36 -19.12 3.55 6.25
N GLY A 37 -20.27 4.01 6.70
CA GLY A 37 -21.37 3.14 7.11
C GLY A 37 -22.03 3.59 8.40
N SER A 38 -22.78 2.70 9.01
CA SER A 38 -23.44 2.90 10.28
C SER A 38 -23.04 1.85 11.32
N ALA A 39 -23.21 2.15 12.59
CA ALA A 39 -22.96 1.19 13.66
C ALA A 39 -23.80 -0.09 13.50
N LEU A 40 -25.03 0.04 12.99
CA LEU A 40 -25.91 -1.10 12.75
C LEU A 40 -25.40 -1.99 11.61
N GLU A 41 -24.88 -1.40 10.53
CA GLU A 41 -24.26 -2.15 9.43
C GLU A 41 -23.02 -2.88 9.90
N LEU A 42 -22.21 -2.23 10.73
CA LEU A 42 -21.02 -2.86 11.32
C LEU A 42 -21.39 -4.04 12.22
N LEU A 43 -22.41 -3.93 13.06
CA LEU A 43 -22.90 -5.02 13.87
C LEU A 43 -23.44 -6.18 13.03
N ARG A 44 -23.96 -5.91 11.85
CA ARG A 44 -24.36 -6.92 10.85
C ARG A 44 -23.17 -7.47 10.04
N GLY A 45 -21.96 -7.05 10.34
CA GLY A 45 -20.76 -7.50 9.67
C GLY A 45 -20.51 -6.86 8.32
N ARG A 46 -20.93 -5.62 8.12
CA ARG A 46 -20.73 -4.84 6.89
C ARG A 46 -20.18 -3.47 7.17
N LEU A 47 -19.23 -3.04 6.34
CA LEU A 47 -18.78 -1.66 6.22
C LEU A 47 -18.92 -1.25 4.76
N LYS A 48 -19.46 -0.06 4.50
CA LYS A 48 -19.61 0.46 3.13
C LYS A 48 -18.29 0.79 2.48
N GLY A 49 -17.29 1.12 3.28
CA GLY A 49 -15.95 1.42 2.80
C GLY A 49 -15.05 1.90 3.91
N VAL A 50 -13.77 1.95 3.58
CA VAL A 50 -12.71 2.53 4.41
C VAL A 50 -11.89 3.45 3.53
N SER A 51 -11.58 4.66 4.00
CA SER A 51 -10.61 5.54 3.40
C SER A 51 -9.44 5.79 4.34
N LEU A 52 -8.24 5.75 3.78
CA LEU A 52 -6.98 5.98 4.47
C LEU A 52 -6.21 7.07 3.76
N GLU A 53 -5.83 8.09 4.48
CA GLU A 53 -4.89 9.11 4.04
C GLU A 53 -3.68 9.11 4.97
N ALA A 54 -2.49 9.04 4.40
CA ALA A 54 -1.26 9.05 5.16
C ALA A 54 -0.21 9.92 4.48
N ARG A 55 0.61 10.60 5.28
CA ARG A 55 1.73 11.41 4.79
C ARG A 55 2.98 11.10 5.56
N ARG A 56 4.10 11.07 4.84
CA ARG A 56 5.43 10.74 5.38
C ARG A 56 5.39 9.49 6.24
N VAL A 57 5.04 8.39 5.59
CA VAL A 57 4.93 7.07 6.20
C VAL A 57 6.13 6.23 5.79
N SER A 58 6.73 5.51 6.72
CA SER A 58 7.62 4.40 6.42
C SER A 58 6.92 3.10 6.80
N PHE A 59 6.73 2.25 5.83
CA PHE A 59 6.14 0.94 6.01
C PHE A 59 7.10 -0.14 5.51
N ASP A 60 7.52 -1.01 6.40
CA ASP A 60 8.44 -2.09 6.09
C ASP A 60 9.71 -1.62 5.36
N GLN A 61 10.28 -0.51 5.84
CA GLN A 61 11.44 0.19 5.26
C GLN A 61 11.21 0.84 3.89
N LEU A 62 9.97 0.94 3.45
CA LEU A 62 9.60 1.69 2.26
C LEU A 62 9.06 3.07 2.65
N PRO A 63 9.79 4.14 2.40
CA PRO A 63 9.31 5.48 2.69
C PRO A 63 8.34 5.96 1.61
N LEU A 64 7.15 6.35 2.05
CA LEU A 64 6.09 6.90 1.23
C LEU A 64 5.87 8.37 1.56
N MET A 65 5.84 9.22 0.57
CA MET A 65 5.54 10.64 0.73
C MET A 65 4.05 10.85 1.03
N ARG A 66 3.19 10.13 0.34
CA ARG A 66 1.74 10.18 0.47
C ARG A 66 1.13 8.84 0.09
N ALA A 67 0.08 8.46 0.78
CA ALA A 67 -0.77 7.34 0.40
C ALA A 67 -2.23 7.73 0.60
N GLU A 68 -3.05 7.56 -0.42
CA GLU A 68 -4.50 7.74 -0.38
C GLU A 68 -5.13 6.45 -0.89
N LEU A 69 -5.78 5.73 0.00
CA LEU A 69 -6.36 4.43 -0.29
C LEU A 69 -7.84 4.41 0.06
N GLN A 70 -8.62 3.76 -0.76
CA GLN A 70 -10.04 3.56 -0.55
C GLN A 70 -10.42 2.11 -0.81
N SER A 71 -11.35 1.59 -0.03
CA SER A 71 -11.97 0.31 -0.29
C SER A 71 -13.46 0.48 -0.59
N GLY A 72 -14.02 -0.45 -1.34
CA GLY A 72 -15.46 -0.63 -1.45
C GLY A 72 -16.05 -1.32 -0.20
N GLU A 73 -17.21 -1.94 -0.37
CA GLU A 73 -17.90 -2.67 0.70
C GLU A 73 -17.05 -3.81 1.23
N LEU A 74 -16.95 -3.89 2.57
CA LEU A 74 -16.21 -4.90 3.30
C LEU A 74 -17.14 -5.77 4.13
N LYS A 75 -16.93 -7.08 4.09
CA LYS A 75 -17.54 -8.01 5.03
C LYS A 75 -16.60 -8.21 6.21
N THR A 76 -17.10 -7.90 7.39
CA THR A 76 -16.29 -7.88 8.61
C THR A 76 -16.89 -8.75 9.72
N VAL A 77 -16.04 -9.18 10.64
CA VAL A 77 -16.46 -9.69 11.95
C VAL A 77 -15.93 -8.75 13.01
N PHE A 78 -16.83 -8.16 13.75
CA PHE A 78 -16.46 -7.33 14.89
C PHE A 78 -16.19 -8.19 16.12
N LYS A 79 -15.00 -8.05 16.70
CA LYS A 79 -14.56 -8.77 17.89
C LYS A 79 -14.18 -7.78 18.99
N PRO A 80 -15.12 -7.29 19.78
CA PRO A 80 -14.88 -6.25 20.77
C PRO A 80 -13.90 -6.64 21.88
N GLY A 81 -13.66 -7.92 22.09
CA GLY A 81 -12.73 -8.44 23.10
C GLY A 81 -11.26 -8.57 22.65
N GLN A 82 -10.93 -8.20 21.42
CA GLN A 82 -9.57 -8.32 20.89
C GLN A 82 -9.01 -6.92 20.53
N PRO A 83 -8.32 -6.25 21.45
CA PRO A 83 -7.82 -4.88 21.21
C PRO A 83 -6.80 -4.77 20.08
N ASN A 84 -6.08 -5.85 19.78
CA ASN A 84 -5.08 -5.87 18.70
C ASN A 84 -5.69 -6.15 17.33
N GLN A 85 -6.91 -6.65 17.25
CA GLN A 85 -7.60 -6.94 15.99
C GLN A 85 -9.12 -6.82 16.18
N PRO A 86 -9.64 -5.59 16.37
CA PRO A 86 -11.05 -5.37 16.68
C PRO A 86 -11.97 -5.70 15.51
N VAL A 87 -11.45 -5.76 14.29
CA VAL A 87 -12.19 -6.09 13.07
C VAL A 87 -11.41 -7.13 12.29
N GLN A 88 -12.07 -8.22 11.95
CA GLN A 88 -11.53 -9.25 11.07
C GLN A 88 -12.27 -9.21 9.73
N LEU A 89 -11.52 -9.21 8.65
CA LEU A 89 -12.07 -9.29 7.29
C LEU A 89 -12.37 -10.75 6.96
N LYS A 90 -13.53 -11.01 6.35
CA LYS A 90 -13.95 -12.36 5.98
C LYS A 90 -13.48 -12.77 4.60
N ASP A 91 -13.50 -11.84 3.68
CA ASP A 91 -13.25 -12.08 2.26
C ASP A 91 -12.13 -11.14 1.76
N PRO A 92 -11.42 -11.51 0.69
CA PRO A 92 -10.58 -10.58 -0.04
C PRO A 92 -11.39 -9.38 -0.55
N PHE A 93 -10.81 -8.21 -0.54
CA PHE A 93 -11.45 -6.97 -0.98
C PHE A 93 -10.49 -6.17 -1.86
N ALA A 94 -11.06 -5.33 -2.71
CA ALA A 94 -10.29 -4.43 -3.54
C ALA A 94 -9.95 -3.17 -2.79
N ILE A 95 -8.71 -2.71 -2.96
CA ILE A 95 -8.25 -1.38 -2.53
C ILE A 95 -7.84 -0.63 -3.78
N GLU A 96 -8.32 0.59 -3.90
CA GLU A 96 -7.94 1.52 -4.94
C GLU A 96 -7.30 2.74 -4.32
N GLY A 97 -6.34 3.36 -5.01
CA GLY A 97 -5.73 4.57 -4.50
C GLY A 97 -4.43 4.94 -5.17
N GLU A 98 -3.83 5.99 -4.65
CA GLU A 98 -2.59 6.56 -5.10
C GLU A 98 -1.53 6.49 -4.00
N VAL A 99 -0.34 6.07 -4.39
CA VAL A 99 0.83 6.07 -3.51
C VAL A 99 1.95 6.85 -4.19
N VAL A 100 2.48 7.84 -3.49
CA VAL A 100 3.57 8.69 -3.98
C VAL A 100 4.83 8.40 -3.20
N LEU A 101 5.88 8.07 -3.90
CA LEU A 101 7.22 7.86 -3.35
C LEU A 101 8.28 8.40 -4.30
N SER A 102 9.48 8.69 -3.80
CA SER A 102 10.58 9.13 -4.65
C SER A 102 11.22 7.95 -5.37
N GLY A 103 11.75 8.19 -6.57
CA GLY A 103 12.49 7.18 -7.32
C GLY A 103 13.72 6.68 -6.56
N THR A 104 14.38 7.55 -5.79
CA THR A 104 15.52 7.19 -4.95
C THR A 104 15.12 6.21 -3.85
N ASP A 105 14.00 6.47 -3.18
CA ASP A 105 13.51 5.59 -2.10
C ASP A 105 13.02 4.25 -2.66
N LEU A 106 12.37 4.27 -3.81
CA LEU A 106 11.97 3.04 -4.50
C LEU A 106 13.20 2.21 -4.90
N ASN A 107 14.23 2.83 -5.46
CA ASN A 107 15.48 2.14 -5.80
C ASN A 107 16.12 1.49 -4.58
N LYS A 108 16.20 2.20 -3.46
CA LYS A 108 16.75 1.67 -2.21
C LYS A 108 15.91 0.51 -1.67
N ALA A 109 14.58 0.65 -1.68
CA ALA A 109 13.68 -0.39 -1.21
C ALA A 109 13.82 -1.66 -2.05
N LEU A 110 13.76 -1.57 -3.37
CA LEU A 110 13.88 -2.71 -4.28
C LEU A 110 15.27 -3.39 -4.24
N ALA A 111 16.31 -2.67 -3.81
CA ALA A 111 17.63 -3.23 -3.56
C ALA A 111 17.74 -3.94 -2.20
N SER A 112 16.81 -3.72 -1.29
CA SER A 112 16.79 -4.37 0.02
C SER A 112 16.29 -5.81 -0.05
N ASP A 113 16.71 -6.66 0.88
CA ASP A 113 16.26 -8.06 0.95
C ASP A 113 14.74 -8.15 1.15
N ARG A 114 14.15 -7.15 1.80
CA ARG A 114 12.73 -7.08 2.12
C ARG A 114 11.85 -6.97 0.89
N TRP A 115 12.26 -6.14 -0.08
CA TRP A 115 11.49 -5.83 -1.28
C TRP A 115 12.08 -6.47 -2.55
N ARG A 116 13.11 -7.28 -2.42
CA ARG A 116 13.78 -7.94 -3.54
C ARG A 116 12.82 -8.76 -4.40
N TRP A 117 11.89 -9.44 -3.78
CA TRP A 117 10.87 -10.22 -4.47
C TRP A 117 10.03 -9.37 -5.44
N LEU A 118 9.72 -8.13 -5.07
CA LEU A 118 8.99 -7.20 -5.93
C LEU A 118 9.85 -6.74 -7.10
N ALA A 119 11.12 -6.49 -6.87
CA ALA A 119 12.08 -6.15 -7.91
C ALA A 119 12.21 -7.28 -8.95
N ASP A 120 12.33 -8.52 -8.49
CA ASP A 120 12.43 -9.69 -9.37
C ASP A 120 11.11 -9.93 -10.13
N LEU A 121 9.97 -9.73 -9.48
CA LEU A 121 8.66 -9.80 -10.14
C LEU A 121 8.52 -8.76 -11.27
N LEU A 122 8.98 -7.52 -11.03
CA LEU A 122 8.98 -6.47 -12.06
C LEU A 122 9.88 -6.83 -13.23
N ALA A 123 11.09 -7.32 -12.94
CA ALA A 123 12.03 -7.75 -13.98
C ALA A 123 11.46 -8.90 -14.81
N GLU A 124 10.88 -9.89 -14.18
CA GLU A 124 10.22 -11.01 -14.87
C GLU A 124 9.06 -10.54 -15.73
N LYS A 125 8.15 -9.73 -15.19
CA LYS A 125 6.95 -9.25 -15.92
C LYS A 125 7.27 -8.32 -17.06
N LEU A 126 8.26 -7.43 -16.91
CA LEU A 126 8.60 -6.42 -17.90
C LEU A 126 9.66 -6.87 -18.91
N MET A 127 10.56 -7.74 -18.50
CA MET A 127 11.71 -8.16 -19.31
C MET A 127 11.75 -9.67 -19.61
N GLY A 128 11.00 -10.48 -18.86
CA GLY A 128 11.10 -11.94 -18.90
C GLY A 128 12.42 -12.48 -18.33
N LEU A 129 13.13 -11.68 -17.55
CA LEU A 129 14.46 -11.99 -17.00
C LEU A 129 14.49 -11.72 -15.51
N THR A 130 15.13 -12.60 -14.78
CA THR A 130 15.45 -12.46 -13.35
C THR A 130 16.84 -13.01 -13.08
N PRO A 131 17.52 -12.57 -12.02
CA PRO A 131 17.15 -11.54 -11.06
C PRO A 131 17.36 -10.11 -11.59
N LEU A 132 16.66 -9.14 -10.98
CA LEU A 132 16.92 -7.73 -11.24
C LEU A 132 18.26 -7.33 -10.62
N ARG A 133 19.16 -6.78 -11.44
CA ARG A 133 20.46 -6.28 -11.00
C ARG A 133 20.38 -4.85 -10.48
N SER A 134 19.70 -3.99 -11.22
CA SER A 134 19.47 -2.60 -10.83
C SER A 134 18.20 -2.05 -11.45
N LEU A 135 17.61 -1.09 -10.76
CA LEU A 135 16.50 -0.27 -11.24
C LEU A 135 16.87 1.18 -10.99
N ALA A 136 16.71 2.01 -11.98
CA ALA A 136 16.88 3.45 -11.87
C ALA A 136 15.65 4.15 -12.41
N ILE A 137 15.11 5.09 -11.65
CA ILE A 137 14.00 5.94 -12.06
C ILE A 137 14.51 7.36 -12.16
N ASP A 138 14.34 7.95 -13.33
CA ASP A 138 14.67 9.34 -13.61
C ASP A 138 13.52 10.00 -14.37
N ASN A 139 12.90 10.98 -13.74
CA ASN A 139 11.73 11.70 -14.25
C ASN A 139 10.60 10.74 -14.70
N ASP A 140 10.40 10.62 -16.01
CA ASP A 140 9.40 9.77 -16.65
C ASP A 140 9.93 8.42 -17.14
N ARG A 141 11.17 8.09 -16.81
CA ARG A 141 11.84 6.88 -17.30
C ARG A 141 12.23 5.96 -16.16
N MET A 142 11.95 4.68 -16.37
CA MET A 142 12.42 3.60 -15.53
C MET A 142 13.39 2.74 -16.35
N VAL A 143 14.61 2.58 -15.86
CA VAL A 143 15.63 1.72 -16.47
C VAL A 143 15.82 0.50 -15.60
N LEU A 144 15.54 -0.67 -16.16
CA LEU A 144 15.76 -1.97 -15.54
C LEU A 144 16.99 -2.64 -16.13
N THR A 145 17.83 -3.13 -15.27
CA THR A 145 18.97 -3.98 -15.64
C THR A 145 18.81 -5.34 -14.98
N ALA A 146 18.69 -6.39 -15.77
CA ALA A 146 18.59 -7.77 -15.28
C ALA A 146 19.79 -8.60 -15.70
N GLU A 147 20.11 -9.62 -14.92
CA GLU A 147 21.15 -10.60 -15.28
C GLU A 147 20.59 -11.62 -16.27
N VAL A 148 21.43 -12.04 -17.20
CA VAL A 148 21.12 -13.13 -18.12
C VAL A 148 21.80 -14.39 -17.61
N ILE A 149 21.05 -15.43 -17.34
CA ILE A 149 21.55 -16.69 -16.74
C ILE A 149 22.67 -17.33 -17.58
N THR A 150 22.64 -17.15 -18.89
CA THR A 150 23.64 -17.71 -19.83
C THR A 150 24.57 -16.64 -20.39
N GLY A 151 24.42 -15.38 -19.97
CA GLY A 151 25.04 -14.25 -20.63
C GLY A 151 26.31 -13.77 -19.99
N LYS A 152 27.14 -13.19 -20.81
CA LYS A 152 28.34 -12.52 -20.40
C LYS A 152 28.06 -11.07 -19.97
N ASP A 153 26.95 -10.47 -20.44
CA ASP A 153 26.59 -9.09 -20.17
C ASP A 153 25.15 -8.98 -19.68
N PRO A 154 24.88 -8.08 -18.70
CA PRO A 154 23.54 -7.81 -18.24
C PRO A 154 22.70 -7.13 -19.33
N VAL A 155 21.42 -7.47 -19.41
CA VAL A 155 20.47 -6.81 -20.33
C VAL A 155 19.87 -5.60 -19.64
N GLN A 156 19.94 -4.48 -20.34
CA GLN A 156 19.34 -3.22 -19.88
C GLN A 156 18.20 -2.83 -20.81
N ARG A 157 17.06 -2.47 -20.23
CA ARG A 157 15.91 -1.92 -20.95
C ARG A 157 15.38 -0.68 -20.24
N SER A 158 14.94 0.28 -21.04
CA SER A 158 14.32 1.50 -20.58
C SER A 158 12.83 1.48 -20.89
N PHE A 159 12.02 1.83 -19.91
CA PHE A 159 10.58 1.96 -20.02
C PHE A 159 10.19 3.39 -19.71
N ARG A 160 9.25 3.94 -20.48
CA ARG A 160 8.65 5.23 -20.15
C ARG A 160 7.49 5.00 -19.20
N LEU A 161 7.48 5.74 -18.11
CA LEU A 161 6.36 5.77 -17.18
C LEU A 161 5.31 6.73 -17.75
N CYS A 162 4.15 6.21 -18.08
CA CYS A 162 3.01 7.02 -18.48
C CYS A 162 2.02 7.03 -17.31
N ALA A 163 1.61 8.22 -16.89
CA ALA A 163 0.45 8.32 -16.02
C ALA A 163 -0.78 7.97 -16.86
N ASP A 164 -1.51 6.95 -16.46
CA ASP A 164 -2.81 6.66 -17.03
C ASP A 164 -3.79 7.72 -16.51
N GLN A 165 -4.22 8.59 -17.39
CA GLN A 165 -5.27 9.54 -17.08
C GLN A 165 -6.60 8.78 -17.22
N GLY A 166 -6.96 8.04 -16.16
CA GLY A 166 -8.27 7.45 -16.02
C GLY A 166 -9.37 8.49 -15.82
#